data_32a07cc42723dddbe48f45bc08c37b0d
#
_entry.id   32a07cc42723dddbe48f45bc08c37b0d
#
_cell.length_a   1.000
_cell.length_b   1.000
_cell.length_c   1.000
_cell.angle_alpha   90.00
_cell.angle_beta   90.00
_cell.angle_gamma   90.00
#
_symmetry.space_group_name_H-M   'P 1'
#
loop_
_entity.id
_entity.type
_entity.pdbx_description
1 polymer ?
#
loop_
_entity_poly.entity_id
_entity_poly.type
_entity_poly.pdbx_seq_one_letter_code
_entity_poly.pdbx_strand_id
1 'polypeptide(L)'
;MVHTFQCLGVNIAVDVNSGAVHVLDELTYHLLEQVQPPMGEHCPAELCARLPQYDPAALEEAWQELRGLAAEGLLFEEDDYIDREKAASMQQQALVKALCLHVSHDCNLRCKYCFASTGDFGTGHRMTMDFETAKRAIDFVIAKSGHRRNIEVDFFGGEPLMAMDTVKKTVEYARSIEEEHDKCFRFTITTNGVLLNDENIEYINREMSNAVLSIDGRKEVNDDLRPTVNGKGSYDVIVPKFQKLIEGRGTKDYYLRGTFTRFHQDFAEDVKALASIGRNISVEPVVGKEEDPYALQEADLPALKAEYERLAEYLRDHPETNFFHFNVDLAQGPCVIKRLRGCGAGCEYVAITPEGDIYPCHQFVGNE
;
A
#
# COMPACT_ATOMS: atom_id res chain seq x y z
N MET A 1 -18.76 11.03 11.39
CA MET A 1 -17.84 12.24 11.38
C MET A 1 -17.69 12.69 9.93
N VAL A 2 -17.99 13.97 9.67
CA VAL A 2 -17.82 14.55 8.32
C VAL A 2 -16.56 15.40 8.30
N HIS A 3 -15.74 15.20 7.27
CA HIS A 3 -14.52 15.97 7.02
C HIS A 3 -14.67 16.75 5.72
N THR A 4 -14.56 18.09 5.80
CA THR A 4 -14.61 18.99 4.65
C THR A 4 -13.22 19.47 4.29
N PHE A 5 -12.91 19.55 3.01
CA PHE A 5 -11.64 20.08 2.50
C PHE A 5 -11.77 20.54 1.04
N GLN A 6 -10.79 21.30 0.59
CA GLN A 6 -10.66 21.72 -0.81
C GLN A 6 -9.48 21.00 -1.47
N CYS A 7 -9.70 20.50 -2.68
CA CYS A 7 -8.65 19.88 -3.50
C CYS A 7 -8.84 20.28 -4.95
N LEU A 8 -7.80 20.81 -5.61
CA LEU A 8 -7.81 21.21 -7.02
C LEU A 8 -9.00 22.13 -7.40
N GLY A 9 -9.37 23.04 -6.49
CA GLY A 9 -10.47 23.97 -6.69
C GLY A 9 -11.89 23.36 -6.53
N VAL A 10 -11.97 22.12 -6.05
CA VAL A 10 -13.22 21.41 -5.76
C VAL A 10 -13.43 21.35 -4.25
N ASN A 11 -14.64 21.69 -3.79
CA ASN A 11 -15.05 21.52 -2.41
C ASN A 11 -15.55 20.10 -2.19
N ILE A 12 -15.00 19.41 -1.21
CA ILE A 12 -15.27 18.00 -0.96
C ILE A 12 -15.68 17.80 0.49
N ALA A 13 -16.68 16.96 0.72
CA ALA A 13 -17.01 16.41 2.03
C ALA A 13 -16.92 14.89 2.00
N VAL A 14 -16.34 14.30 3.05
CA VAL A 14 -16.28 12.86 3.25
C VAL A 14 -16.95 12.51 4.57
N ASP A 15 -17.97 11.69 4.54
CA ASP A 15 -18.47 11.06 5.76
C ASP A 15 -17.63 9.81 6.04
N VAL A 16 -16.90 9.86 7.15
CA VAL A 16 -15.92 8.80 7.50
C VAL A 16 -16.62 7.47 7.83
N ASN A 17 -17.86 7.51 8.29
CA ASN A 17 -18.56 6.31 8.71
C ASN A 17 -19.28 5.60 7.56
N SER A 18 -20.02 6.34 6.74
CA SER A 18 -20.61 5.77 5.52
C SER A 18 -19.59 5.57 4.41
N GLY A 19 -18.51 6.37 4.38
CA GLY A 19 -17.54 6.44 3.29
C GLY A 19 -18.05 7.21 2.08
N ALA A 20 -19.20 7.89 2.19
CA ALA A 20 -19.73 8.72 1.13
C ALA A 20 -18.82 9.94 0.88
N VAL A 21 -18.63 10.26 -0.40
CA VAL A 21 -17.86 11.42 -0.85
C VAL A 21 -18.78 12.31 -1.68
N HIS A 22 -18.87 13.57 -1.26
CA HIS A 22 -19.73 14.57 -1.90
C HIS A 22 -18.90 15.70 -2.47
N VAL A 23 -19.22 16.11 -3.70
CA VAL A 23 -18.73 17.35 -4.30
C VAL A 23 -19.77 18.43 -4.02
N LEU A 24 -19.33 19.53 -3.41
CA LEU A 24 -20.19 20.58 -2.93
C LEU A 24 -19.95 21.88 -3.71
N ASP A 25 -21.02 22.67 -3.88
CA ASP A 25 -20.85 24.08 -4.23
C ASP A 25 -20.33 24.90 -3.04
N GLU A 26 -19.99 26.15 -3.26
CA GLU A 26 -19.39 27.01 -2.25
C GLU A 26 -20.35 27.29 -1.07
N LEU A 27 -21.66 27.48 -1.37
CA LEU A 27 -22.67 27.71 -0.35
C LEU A 27 -22.81 26.50 0.56
N THR A 28 -23.02 25.33 -0.02
CA THR A 28 -23.21 24.06 0.71
C THR A 28 -21.95 23.69 1.51
N TYR A 29 -20.77 23.96 0.96
CA TYR A 29 -19.50 23.75 1.67
C TYR A 29 -19.42 24.59 2.96
N HIS A 30 -19.62 25.91 2.86
CA HIS A 30 -19.59 26.80 4.03
C HIS A 30 -20.73 26.52 5.02
N LEU A 31 -21.89 26.10 4.52
CA LEU A 31 -23.01 25.68 5.37
C LEU A 31 -22.62 24.44 6.17
N LEU A 32 -22.10 23.40 5.49
CA LEU A 32 -21.74 22.12 6.11
C LEU A 32 -20.65 22.26 7.17
N GLU A 33 -19.69 23.18 7.00
CA GLU A 33 -18.67 23.48 8.03
C GLU A 33 -19.27 23.97 9.36
N GLN A 34 -20.49 24.49 9.36
CA GLN A 34 -21.18 25.03 10.52
C GLN A 34 -22.22 24.07 11.13
N VAL A 35 -22.56 22.99 10.38
CA VAL A 35 -23.60 22.05 10.79
C VAL A 35 -23.08 21.10 11.87
N GLN A 36 -23.89 20.90 12.88
CA GLN A 36 -23.71 19.86 13.89
C GLN A 36 -24.96 18.97 13.95
N PRO A 37 -24.80 17.65 13.91
CA PRO A 37 -25.95 16.75 14.08
C PRO A 37 -26.47 16.75 15.53
N PRO A 38 -27.76 16.44 15.77
CA PRO A 38 -28.77 16.15 14.75
C PRO A 38 -29.28 17.40 14.05
N MET A 39 -29.58 17.30 12.75
CA MET A 39 -30.14 18.40 11.97
C MET A 39 -31.63 18.58 12.26
N GLY A 40 -32.04 19.84 12.51
CA GLY A 40 -33.45 20.22 12.66
C GLY A 40 -34.20 20.23 11.33
N GLU A 41 -35.51 20.48 11.41
CA GLU A 41 -36.40 20.54 10.22
C GLU A 41 -36.03 21.70 9.29
N HIS A 42 -35.62 22.83 9.81
CA HIS A 42 -35.22 24.03 9.08
C HIS A 42 -33.80 24.48 9.44
N CYS A 43 -33.19 25.22 8.55
CA CYS A 43 -31.90 25.87 8.80
C CYS A 43 -32.01 26.83 9.98
N PRO A 44 -31.20 26.67 11.04
CA PRO A 44 -31.25 27.55 12.19
C PRO A 44 -30.97 29.01 11.84
N ALA A 45 -31.80 29.95 12.31
CA ALA A 45 -31.63 31.37 12.04
C ALA A 45 -30.25 31.91 12.47
N GLU A 46 -29.67 31.35 13.54
CA GLU A 46 -28.33 31.70 14.02
C GLU A 46 -27.24 31.26 13.01
N LEU A 47 -27.47 30.17 12.34
CA LEU A 47 -26.53 29.66 11.31
C LEU A 47 -26.63 30.52 10.06
N CYS A 48 -27.86 30.85 9.60
CA CYS A 48 -28.08 31.79 8.50
C CYS A 48 -27.42 33.17 8.80
N ALA A 49 -27.47 33.64 10.04
CA ALA A 49 -26.84 34.91 10.46
C ALA A 49 -25.32 34.88 10.41
N ARG A 50 -24.67 33.69 10.47
CA ARG A 50 -23.22 33.51 10.31
C ARG A 50 -22.76 33.50 8.85
N LEU A 51 -23.71 33.32 7.93
CA LEU A 51 -23.45 33.22 6.49
C LEU A 51 -24.21 34.33 5.71
N PRO A 52 -24.00 35.65 6.07
CA PRO A 52 -24.78 36.74 5.57
C PRO A 52 -24.56 37.03 4.07
N GLN A 53 -23.54 36.44 3.47
CA GLN A 53 -23.26 36.53 2.04
C GLN A 53 -24.21 35.72 1.16
N TYR A 54 -25.00 34.81 1.75
CA TYR A 54 -25.93 33.94 1.02
C TYR A 54 -27.38 34.30 1.29
N ASP A 55 -28.23 34.07 0.29
CA ASP A 55 -29.66 34.22 0.42
C ASP A 55 -30.22 33.20 1.44
N PRO A 56 -31.03 33.62 2.43
CA PRO A 56 -31.66 32.69 3.38
C PRO A 56 -32.49 31.57 2.72
N ALA A 57 -33.12 31.83 1.57
CA ALA A 57 -33.88 30.81 0.84
C ALA A 57 -32.94 29.74 0.22
N ALA A 58 -31.78 30.16 -0.29
CA ALA A 58 -30.78 29.24 -0.81
C ALA A 58 -30.12 28.42 0.29
N LEU A 59 -29.89 29.02 1.48
CA LEU A 59 -29.40 28.27 2.66
C LEU A 59 -30.41 27.22 3.13
N GLU A 60 -31.72 27.52 3.09
CA GLU A 60 -32.76 26.55 3.45
C GLU A 60 -32.82 25.41 2.43
N GLU A 61 -32.70 25.69 1.12
CA GLU A 61 -32.66 24.68 0.07
C GLU A 61 -31.48 23.72 0.29
N ALA A 62 -30.26 24.25 0.47
CA ALA A 62 -29.06 23.44 0.76
C ALA A 62 -29.20 22.65 2.09
N TRP A 63 -29.84 23.26 3.10
CA TRP A 63 -30.13 22.55 4.36
C TRP A 63 -31.02 21.32 4.15
N GLN A 64 -32.07 21.43 3.31
CA GLN A 64 -32.95 20.31 3.00
C GLN A 64 -32.23 19.21 2.20
N GLU A 65 -31.33 19.58 1.28
CA GLU A 65 -30.48 18.60 0.58
C GLU A 65 -29.56 17.85 1.55
N LEU A 66 -28.86 18.55 2.43
CA LEU A 66 -27.99 17.92 3.43
C LEU A 66 -28.78 17.01 4.38
N ARG A 67 -30.02 17.40 4.76
CA ARG A 67 -30.94 16.55 5.55
C ARG A 67 -31.35 15.29 4.79
N GLY A 68 -31.57 15.40 3.48
CA GLY A 68 -31.85 14.25 2.62
C GLY A 68 -30.70 13.24 2.68
N LEU A 69 -29.47 13.71 2.48
CA LEU A 69 -28.27 12.86 2.57
C LEU A 69 -28.12 12.24 3.97
N ALA A 70 -28.40 13.00 5.04
CA ALA A 70 -28.34 12.47 6.40
C ALA A 70 -29.42 11.40 6.66
N ALA A 71 -30.63 11.58 6.10
CA ALA A 71 -31.71 10.58 6.22
C ALA A 71 -31.43 9.29 5.43
N GLU A 72 -30.62 9.38 4.38
CA GLU A 72 -30.17 8.23 3.57
C GLU A 72 -28.92 7.54 4.16
N GLY A 73 -28.37 8.02 5.30
CA GLY A 73 -27.15 7.49 5.91
C GLY A 73 -25.88 7.82 5.11
N LEU A 74 -25.91 8.83 4.23
CA LEU A 74 -24.78 9.27 3.43
C LEU A 74 -24.03 10.46 4.05
N LEU A 75 -24.57 11.03 5.14
CA LEU A 75 -24.00 12.14 5.86
C LEU A 75 -24.33 12.02 7.36
N PHE A 76 -23.36 12.31 8.23
CA PHE A 76 -23.47 12.18 9.68
C PHE A 76 -23.84 10.77 10.19
N GLU A 77 -23.46 9.74 9.44
CA GLU A 77 -23.69 8.35 9.84
C GLU A 77 -23.01 8.04 11.17
N GLU A 78 -23.70 7.25 12.00
CA GLU A 78 -23.17 6.79 13.28
C GLU A 78 -22.11 5.71 13.08
N ASP A 79 -21.14 5.62 14.01
CA ASP A 79 -20.11 4.58 13.98
C ASP A 79 -20.59 3.31 14.70
N ASP A 80 -21.42 2.55 14.02
CA ASP A 80 -21.96 1.27 14.53
C ASP A 80 -20.93 0.11 14.46
N TYR A 81 -19.74 0.37 13.92
CA TYR A 81 -18.72 -0.66 13.70
C TYR A 81 -17.82 -0.91 14.92
N ILE A 82 -17.84 -0.06 15.93
CA ILE A 82 -17.05 -0.20 17.17
C ILE A 82 -17.78 -1.08 18.20
N ASP A 83 -18.21 -2.25 17.79
CA ASP A 83 -18.52 -3.32 18.74
C ASP A 83 -17.24 -4.11 19.03
N ARG A 84 -16.62 -3.82 20.20
CA ARG A 84 -15.39 -4.46 20.64
C ARG A 84 -15.50 -5.99 20.77
N GLU A 85 -16.69 -6.50 21.14
CA GLU A 85 -16.94 -7.95 21.25
C GLU A 85 -17.00 -8.59 19.87
N LYS A 86 -17.64 -7.92 18.90
CA LYS A 86 -17.70 -8.35 17.51
C LYS A 86 -16.32 -8.30 16.85
N ALA A 87 -15.54 -7.25 17.10
CA ALA A 87 -14.16 -7.14 16.65
C ALA A 87 -13.28 -8.26 17.20
N ALA A 88 -13.36 -8.54 18.52
CA ALA A 88 -12.61 -9.62 19.15
C ALA A 88 -13.00 -11.00 18.61
N SER A 89 -14.29 -11.25 18.39
CA SER A 89 -14.79 -12.48 17.76
C SER A 89 -14.26 -12.66 16.33
N MET A 90 -14.23 -11.59 15.54
CA MET A 90 -13.69 -11.61 14.19
C MET A 90 -12.16 -11.87 14.17
N GLN A 91 -11.42 -11.37 15.16
CA GLN A 91 -9.99 -11.65 15.31
C GLN A 91 -9.71 -13.12 15.63
N GLN A 92 -10.51 -13.73 16.50
CA GLN A 92 -10.38 -15.15 16.83
C GLN A 92 -10.65 -16.09 15.65
N GLN A 93 -11.40 -15.64 14.66
CA GLN A 93 -11.73 -16.39 13.44
C GLN A 93 -10.77 -16.09 12.28
N ALA A 94 -9.70 -15.31 12.52
CA ALA A 94 -8.75 -14.98 11.47
C ALA A 94 -8.00 -16.23 11.00
N LEU A 95 -7.98 -16.44 9.68
CA LEU A 95 -7.23 -17.49 9.01
C LEU A 95 -6.02 -16.86 8.32
N VAL A 96 -4.86 -17.50 8.44
CA VAL A 96 -3.67 -17.05 7.71
C VAL A 96 -3.91 -17.25 6.23
N LYS A 97 -3.85 -16.16 5.46
CA LYS A 97 -4.07 -16.15 4.01
C LYS A 97 -2.84 -15.75 3.21
N ALA A 98 -1.84 -15.20 3.88
CA ALA A 98 -0.65 -14.69 3.23
C ALA A 98 0.60 -14.92 4.08
N LEU A 99 1.70 -15.30 3.39
CA LEU A 99 3.03 -15.43 3.95
C LEU A 99 3.98 -14.45 3.28
N CYS A 100 4.84 -13.82 4.08
CA CYS A 100 6.06 -13.18 3.59
C CYS A 100 7.25 -14.07 3.95
N LEU A 101 7.84 -14.73 2.99
CA LEU A 101 9.01 -15.57 3.19
C LEU A 101 10.28 -14.74 2.99
N HIS A 102 11.02 -14.50 4.05
CA HIS A 102 12.34 -13.90 3.99
C HIS A 102 13.35 -14.95 3.50
N VAL A 103 13.37 -15.18 2.20
CA VAL A 103 14.27 -16.22 1.63
C VAL A 103 15.74 -15.84 1.71
N SER A 104 16.04 -14.55 1.94
CA SER A 104 17.40 -14.07 2.11
C SER A 104 17.47 -12.94 3.12
N HIS A 105 18.29 -13.11 4.17
CA HIS A 105 18.76 -12.06 5.07
C HIS A 105 20.14 -11.55 4.59
N ASP A 106 20.25 -11.25 3.30
CA ASP A 106 21.36 -10.54 2.66
C ASP A 106 20.86 -9.73 1.47
N CYS A 107 21.58 -8.64 1.14
CA CYS A 107 21.23 -7.76 0.03
C CYS A 107 22.48 -7.24 -0.66
N ASN A 108 22.42 -7.09 -1.97
CA ASN A 108 23.46 -6.55 -2.83
C ASN A 108 23.35 -5.03 -3.07
N LEU A 109 22.36 -4.36 -2.43
CA LEU A 109 22.26 -2.90 -2.35
C LEU A 109 22.50 -2.39 -0.92
N ARG A 110 22.65 -1.06 -0.80
CA ARG A 110 22.85 -0.34 0.46
C ARG A 110 21.94 0.89 0.50
N CYS A 111 20.61 0.63 0.43
CA CYS A 111 19.63 1.71 0.44
C CYS A 111 19.71 2.51 1.74
N LYS A 112 19.70 3.84 1.63
CA LYS A 112 19.87 4.75 2.77
C LYS A 112 18.76 4.67 3.81
N TYR A 113 17.54 4.33 3.36
CA TYR A 113 16.34 4.22 4.18
C TYR A 113 15.94 2.78 4.52
N CYS A 114 16.86 1.82 4.35
CA CYS A 114 16.52 0.40 4.43
C CYS A 114 16.11 -0.02 5.86
N PHE A 115 14.83 -0.29 6.07
CA PHE A 115 14.32 -0.80 7.35
C PHE A 115 14.87 -2.18 7.70
N ALA A 116 15.32 -2.96 6.70
CA ALA A 116 15.92 -4.28 6.86
C ALA A 116 17.44 -4.22 7.13
N SER A 117 17.98 -3.07 7.53
CA SER A 117 19.43 -2.89 7.84
C SER A 117 20.35 -3.47 6.76
N THR A 118 20.03 -3.18 5.48
CA THR A 118 20.72 -3.71 4.30
C THR A 118 20.64 -5.24 4.14
N GLY A 119 19.61 -5.84 4.71
CA GLY A 119 19.21 -7.24 4.51
C GLY A 119 19.32 -8.13 5.74
N ASP A 120 20.14 -7.82 6.75
CA ASP A 120 20.29 -8.64 7.95
C ASP A 120 19.28 -8.32 9.08
N PHE A 121 18.39 -7.36 8.86
CA PHE A 121 17.36 -6.94 9.82
C PHE A 121 17.88 -6.56 11.21
N GLY A 122 19.13 -6.08 11.29
CA GLY A 122 19.76 -5.70 12.54
C GLY A 122 20.31 -6.87 13.38
N THR A 123 20.17 -8.10 12.89
CA THR A 123 20.68 -9.30 13.60
C THR A 123 22.20 -9.45 13.49
N GLY A 124 22.82 -8.80 12.52
CA GLY A 124 24.24 -8.96 12.19
C GLY A 124 24.59 -10.29 11.52
N HIS A 125 23.58 -11.13 11.23
CA HIS A 125 23.76 -12.42 10.59
C HIS A 125 23.16 -12.41 9.18
N ARG A 126 23.99 -12.73 8.18
CA ARG A 126 23.54 -12.86 6.79
C ARG A 126 23.41 -14.33 6.45
N MET A 127 22.21 -14.70 5.96
CA MET A 127 21.91 -16.07 5.62
C MET A 127 20.79 -16.16 4.57
N THR A 128 20.65 -17.32 3.99
CA THR A 128 19.52 -17.66 3.11
C THR A 128 18.69 -18.77 3.72
N MET A 129 17.38 -18.75 3.48
CA MET A 129 16.45 -19.79 3.91
C MET A 129 16.78 -21.11 3.21
N ASP A 130 16.88 -22.19 3.96
CA ASP A 130 16.96 -23.51 3.38
C ASP A 130 15.57 -23.99 2.90
N PHE A 131 15.57 -25.01 2.04
CA PHE A 131 14.32 -25.54 1.48
C PHE A 131 13.43 -26.18 2.56
N GLU A 132 14.01 -26.84 3.56
CA GLU A 132 13.22 -27.49 4.61
C GLU A 132 12.47 -26.46 5.47
N THR A 133 13.07 -25.33 5.73
CA THR A 133 12.39 -24.20 6.41
C THR A 133 11.29 -23.61 5.53
N ALA A 134 11.54 -23.38 4.24
CA ALA A 134 10.53 -22.90 3.30
C ALA A 134 9.36 -23.88 3.16
N LYS A 135 9.66 -25.19 3.09
CA LYS A 135 8.65 -26.27 3.06
C LYS A 135 7.76 -26.23 4.31
N ARG A 136 8.36 -26.17 5.51
CA ARG A 136 7.59 -26.04 6.77
C ARG A 136 6.70 -24.80 6.80
N ALA A 137 7.13 -23.69 6.20
CA ALA A 137 6.33 -22.48 6.08
C ALA A 137 5.10 -22.68 5.19
N ILE A 138 5.22 -23.40 4.07
CA ILE A 138 4.09 -23.77 3.22
C ILE A 138 3.13 -24.73 3.97
N ASP A 139 3.65 -25.75 4.64
CA ASP A 139 2.84 -26.67 5.45
C ASP A 139 2.10 -25.92 6.58
N PHE A 140 2.77 -24.95 7.21
CA PHE A 140 2.16 -24.09 8.24
C PHE A 140 0.98 -23.29 7.70
N VAL A 141 1.12 -22.61 6.55
CA VAL A 141 0.02 -21.80 6.01
C VAL A 141 -1.16 -22.69 5.57
N ILE A 142 -0.91 -23.87 5.03
CA ILE A 142 -1.98 -24.84 4.71
C ILE A 142 -2.75 -25.19 5.99
N ALA A 143 -2.05 -25.55 7.08
CA ALA A 143 -2.67 -25.91 8.35
C ALA A 143 -3.44 -24.74 9.00
N LYS A 144 -3.01 -23.48 8.79
CA LYS A 144 -3.59 -22.26 9.40
C LYS A 144 -4.60 -21.53 8.51
N SER A 145 -4.73 -21.89 7.26
CA SER A 145 -5.66 -21.25 6.31
C SER A 145 -7.08 -21.85 6.31
N GLY A 146 -7.30 -22.95 7.03
CA GLY A 146 -8.62 -23.62 7.11
C GLY A 146 -9.21 -23.87 5.73
N HIS A 147 -10.45 -23.43 5.51
CA HIS A 147 -11.17 -23.60 4.25
C HIS A 147 -10.78 -22.58 3.15
N ARG A 148 -9.86 -21.65 3.42
CA ARG A 148 -9.44 -20.65 2.44
C ARG A 148 -8.60 -21.30 1.35
N ARG A 149 -9.08 -21.20 0.11
CA ARG A 149 -8.43 -21.80 -1.06
C ARG A 149 -7.23 -20.99 -1.56
N ASN A 150 -7.42 -19.66 -1.72
CA ASN A 150 -6.40 -18.79 -2.26
C ASN A 150 -5.42 -18.35 -1.17
N ILE A 151 -4.14 -18.64 -1.37
CA ILE A 151 -3.04 -18.33 -0.46
C ILE A 151 -2.01 -17.49 -1.20
N GLU A 152 -1.66 -16.34 -0.63
CA GLU A 152 -0.61 -15.47 -1.15
C GLU A 152 0.74 -15.83 -0.50
N VAL A 153 1.80 -15.91 -1.29
CA VAL A 153 3.17 -16.10 -0.80
C VAL A 153 4.07 -15.07 -1.46
N ASP A 154 4.63 -14.18 -0.67
CA ASP A 154 5.57 -13.15 -1.13
C ASP A 154 7.01 -13.56 -0.78
N PHE A 155 7.83 -13.74 -1.79
CA PHE A 155 9.27 -13.95 -1.64
C PHE A 155 9.95 -12.60 -1.42
N PHE A 156 10.49 -12.43 -0.23
CA PHE A 156 11.00 -11.18 0.29
C PHE A 156 12.34 -11.36 1.02
N GLY A 157 12.74 -10.33 1.79
CA GLY A 157 13.92 -10.31 2.63
C GLY A 157 14.82 -9.13 2.30
N GLY A 158 16.13 -9.35 2.23
CA GLY A 158 17.08 -8.37 1.68
C GLY A 158 16.96 -8.31 0.16
N GLU A 159 17.43 -9.37 -0.53
CA GLU A 159 17.21 -9.56 -1.97
C GLU A 159 16.88 -11.04 -2.26
N PRO A 160 15.65 -11.38 -2.62
CA PRO A 160 15.23 -12.78 -2.80
C PRO A 160 15.92 -13.48 -3.97
N LEU A 161 16.39 -12.77 -4.99
CA LEU A 161 17.13 -13.40 -6.09
C LEU A 161 18.50 -13.99 -5.66
N MET A 162 18.98 -13.65 -4.47
CA MET A 162 20.17 -14.30 -3.88
C MET A 162 19.87 -15.75 -3.43
N ALA A 163 18.59 -16.10 -3.24
CA ALA A 163 18.13 -17.43 -2.84
C ALA A 163 17.20 -18.06 -3.88
N MET A 164 17.43 -17.81 -5.17
CA MET A 164 16.53 -18.23 -6.25
C MET A 164 16.30 -19.74 -6.32
N ASP A 165 17.27 -20.55 -5.90
CA ASP A 165 17.11 -22.01 -5.81
C ASP A 165 16.05 -22.40 -4.76
N THR A 166 16.05 -21.76 -3.60
CA THR A 166 15.02 -21.95 -2.57
C THR A 166 13.66 -21.50 -3.08
N VAL A 167 13.58 -20.34 -3.76
CA VAL A 167 12.33 -19.85 -4.38
C VAL A 167 11.77 -20.90 -5.35
N LYS A 168 12.60 -21.40 -6.29
CA LYS A 168 12.17 -22.39 -7.29
C LYS A 168 11.64 -23.68 -6.64
N LYS A 169 12.38 -24.23 -5.67
CA LYS A 169 11.98 -25.46 -4.95
C LYS A 169 10.71 -25.26 -4.13
N THR A 170 10.53 -24.08 -3.53
CA THR A 170 9.33 -23.75 -2.75
C THR A 170 8.10 -23.67 -3.64
N VAL A 171 8.19 -23.04 -4.80
CA VAL A 171 7.10 -22.97 -5.79
C VAL A 171 6.76 -24.37 -6.28
N GLU A 172 7.75 -25.18 -6.66
CA GLU A 172 7.54 -26.56 -7.11
C GLU A 172 6.84 -27.39 -6.06
N TYR A 173 7.29 -27.34 -4.81
CA TYR A 173 6.65 -28.03 -3.69
C TYR A 173 5.20 -27.58 -3.49
N ALA A 174 4.94 -26.28 -3.38
CA ALA A 174 3.61 -25.75 -3.18
C ALA A 174 2.65 -26.19 -4.30
N ARG A 175 3.09 -26.10 -5.57
CA ARG A 175 2.30 -26.57 -6.73
C ARG A 175 1.98 -28.07 -6.66
N SER A 176 2.93 -28.89 -6.18
CA SER A 176 2.75 -30.34 -6.11
C SER A 176 1.67 -30.80 -5.12
N ILE A 177 1.32 -29.95 -4.15
CA ILE A 177 0.36 -30.28 -3.08
C ILE A 177 -0.94 -29.47 -3.15
N GLU A 178 -1.09 -28.55 -4.12
CA GLU A 178 -2.28 -27.70 -4.28
C GLU A 178 -3.59 -28.51 -4.35
N GLU A 179 -3.61 -29.55 -5.18
CA GLU A 179 -4.80 -30.36 -5.41
C GLU A 179 -5.19 -31.16 -4.16
N GLU A 180 -4.22 -31.79 -3.48
CA GLU A 180 -4.45 -32.59 -2.28
C GLU A 180 -5.09 -31.77 -1.15
N HIS A 181 -4.68 -30.50 -1.02
CA HIS A 181 -5.13 -29.61 0.06
C HIS A 181 -6.24 -28.62 -0.34
N ASP A 182 -6.76 -28.68 -1.57
CA ASP A 182 -7.71 -27.70 -2.15
C ASP A 182 -7.20 -26.27 -1.97
N LYS A 183 -5.93 -26.04 -2.34
CA LYS A 183 -5.28 -24.72 -2.29
C LYS A 183 -4.94 -24.23 -3.69
N CYS A 184 -4.76 -22.92 -3.81
CA CYS A 184 -4.27 -22.23 -4.99
C CYS A 184 -3.28 -21.17 -4.52
N PHE A 185 -1.99 -21.40 -4.73
CA PHE A 185 -0.95 -20.47 -4.34
C PHE A 185 -0.76 -19.38 -5.40
N ARG A 186 -0.73 -18.13 -4.95
CA ARG A 186 -0.37 -16.97 -5.75
C ARG A 186 0.96 -16.43 -5.23
N PHE A 187 1.97 -16.47 -6.08
CA PHE A 187 3.32 -16.07 -5.71
C PHE A 187 3.59 -14.63 -6.15
N THR A 188 4.19 -13.87 -5.26
CA THR A 188 4.78 -12.55 -5.51
C THR A 188 6.26 -12.62 -5.24
N ILE A 189 7.05 -11.85 -5.98
CA ILE A 189 8.47 -11.62 -5.69
C ILE A 189 8.75 -10.12 -5.66
N THR A 190 9.43 -9.67 -4.59
CA THR A 190 9.86 -8.27 -4.44
C THR A 190 11.37 -8.19 -4.64
N THR A 191 11.83 -7.57 -5.71
CA THR A 191 13.26 -7.55 -6.06
C THR A 191 13.78 -6.15 -6.41
N ASN A 192 15.04 -5.90 -6.07
CA ASN A 192 15.77 -4.71 -6.53
C ASN A 192 16.31 -4.82 -7.97
N GLY A 193 16.13 -5.95 -8.61
CA GLY A 193 16.42 -6.18 -10.03
C GLY A 193 17.90 -6.36 -10.43
N VAL A 194 18.86 -6.10 -9.54
CA VAL A 194 20.29 -6.15 -9.91
C VAL A 194 20.71 -7.54 -10.40
N LEU A 195 20.16 -8.60 -9.78
CA LEU A 195 20.47 -10.00 -10.13
C LEU A 195 19.53 -10.60 -11.20
N LEU A 196 18.59 -9.82 -11.74
CA LEU A 196 17.78 -10.30 -12.87
C LEU A 196 18.67 -10.66 -14.06
N ASN A 197 18.41 -11.82 -14.62
CA ASN A 197 18.95 -12.33 -15.87
C ASN A 197 17.81 -12.97 -16.68
N ASP A 198 18.09 -13.42 -17.88
CA ASP A 198 17.07 -13.95 -18.78
C ASP A 198 16.34 -15.16 -18.20
N GLU A 199 17.06 -16.06 -17.54
CA GLU A 199 16.48 -17.25 -16.89
C GLU A 199 15.52 -16.87 -15.76
N ASN A 200 15.93 -15.96 -14.87
CA ASN A 200 15.10 -15.52 -13.77
C ASN A 200 13.88 -14.72 -14.23
N ILE A 201 14.04 -13.89 -15.27
CA ILE A 201 12.92 -13.14 -15.87
C ILE A 201 11.89 -14.10 -16.45
N GLU A 202 12.32 -15.10 -17.23
CA GLU A 202 11.41 -16.12 -17.77
C GLU A 202 10.68 -16.89 -16.66
N TYR A 203 11.40 -17.32 -15.63
CA TYR A 203 10.82 -18.00 -14.48
C TYR A 203 9.79 -17.15 -13.74
N ILE A 204 10.13 -15.90 -13.42
CA ILE A 204 9.24 -14.95 -12.75
C ILE A 204 7.98 -14.71 -13.59
N ASN A 205 8.13 -14.51 -14.89
CA ASN A 205 7.00 -14.30 -15.79
C ASN A 205 6.09 -15.54 -15.91
N ARG A 206 6.66 -16.74 -15.78
CA ARG A 206 5.88 -17.98 -15.82
C ARG A 206 5.17 -18.27 -14.49
N GLU A 207 5.87 -18.20 -13.35
CA GLU A 207 5.38 -18.71 -12.08
C GLU A 207 4.74 -17.65 -11.17
N MET A 208 5.25 -16.40 -11.19
CA MET A 208 4.77 -15.37 -10.27
C MET A 208 3.51 -14.69 -10.80
N SER A 209 2.49 -14.60 -9.94
CA SER A 209 1.26 -13.84 -10.21
C SER A 209 1.53 -12.35 -10.24
N ASN A 210 2.43 -11.88 -9.35
CA ASN A 210 2.82 -10.48 -9.25
C ASN A 210 4.35 -10.36 -9.12
N ALA A 211 4.90 -9.24 -9.60
CA ALA A 211 6.32 -8.88 -9.43
C ALA A 211 6.43 -7.43 -8.95
N VAL A 212 7.04 -7.22 -7.79
CA VAL A 212 7.32 -5.89 -7.25
C VAL A 212 8.76 -5.53 -7.57
N LEU A 213 8.95 -4.49 -8.38
CA LEU A 213 10.22 -4.05 -8.93
C LEU A 213 10.64 -2.77 -8.21
N SER A 214 11.64 -2.88 -7.34
CA SER A 214 12.03 -1.78 -6.45
C SER A 214 12.88 -0.74 -7.17
N ILE A 215 12.34 0.47 -7.38
CA ILE A 215 12.97 1.62 -8.02
C ILE A 215 12.33 2.91 -7.54
N ASP A 216 13.13 3.91 -7.14
CA ASP A 216 12.62 5.09 -6.45
C ASP A 216 12.23 6.27 -7.36
N GLY A 217 12.43 6.16 -8.67
CA GLY A 217 12.06 7.21 -9.61
C GLY A 217 13.15 7.55 -10.61
N ARG A 218 13.41 8.84 -10.79
CA ARG A 218 14.48 9.37 -11.65
C ARG A 218 15.84 8.77 -11.30
N LYS A 219 16.74 8.74 -12.27
CA LYS A 219 18.09 8.16 -12.10
C LYS A 219 18.84 8.72 -10.91
N GLU A 220 18.87 10.04 -10.77
CA GLU A 220 19.57 10.72 -9.68
C GLU A 220 19.00 10.41 -8.31
N VAL A 221 17.67 10.26 -8.18
CA VAL A 221 16.99 9.90 -6.94
C VAL A 221 17.27 8.43 -6.60
N ASN A 222 17.08 7.54 -7.58
CA ASN A 222 17.33 6.11 -7.37
C ASN A 222 18.79 5.83 -7.01
N ASP A 223 19.74 6.45 -7.72
CA ASP A 223 21.17 6.18 -7.52
C ASP A 223 21.68 6.80 -6.21
N ASP A 224 21.07 7.89 -5.73
CA ASP A 224 21.34 8.46 -4.42
C ASP A 224 20.82 7.57 -3.28
N LEU A 225 19.57 7.11 -3.39
CA LEU A 225 18.89 6.38 -2.32
C LEU A 225 19.20 4.88 -2.30
N ARG A 226 19.51 4.27 -3.46
CA ARG A 226 19.70 2.83 -3.65
C ARG A 226 21.07 2.47 -4.27
N PRO A 227 22.18 2.90 -3.65
CA PRO A 227 23.50 2.55 -4.17
C PRO A 227 23.80 1.06 -4.00
N THR A 228 24.63 0.55 -4.88
CA THR A 228 25.24 -0.79 -4.75
C THR A 228 26.22 -0.83 -3.58
N VAL A 229 26.66 -2.05 -3.19
CA VAL A 229 27.70 -2.25 -2.15
C VAL A 229 28.97 -1.42 -2.44
N ASN A 230 29.29 -1.18 -3.70
CA ASN A 230 30.46 -0.40 -4.13
C ASN A 230 30.19 1.11 -4.24
N GLY A 231 29.04 1.58 -3.77
CA GLY A 231 28.64 2.99 -3.83
C GLY A 231 28.30 3.51 -5.21
N LYS A 232 28.15 2.63 -6.23
CA LYS A 232 27.72 3.00 -7.57
C LYS A 232 26.20 3.00 -7.67
N GLY A 233 25.65 3.81 -8.58
CA GLY A 233 24.22 3.80 -8.88
C GLY A 233 23.75 2.44 -9.44
N SER A 234 22.49 2.13 -9.21
CA SER A 234 21.83 0.89 -9.65
C SER A 234 20.91 1.09 -10.87
N TYR A 235 20.49 2.32 -11.16
CA TYR A 235 19.47 2.64 -12.17
C TYR A 235 19.77 2.08 -13.56
N ASP A 236 20.94 2.37 -14.11
CA ASP A 236 21.31 1.92 -15.46
C ASP A 236 21.40 0.39 -15.59
N VAL A 237 21.58 -0.31 -14.46
CA VAL A 237 21.62 -1.77 -14.42
C VAL A 237 20.21 -2.36 -14.37
N ILE A 238 19.29 -1.75 -13.59
CA ILE A 238 17.99 -2.35 -13.32
C ILE A 238 16.94 -2.00 -14.37
N VAL A 239 16.93 -0.78 -14.90
CA VAL A 239 15.88 -0.32 -15.83
C VAL A 239 15.73 -1.19 -17.07
N PRO A 240 16.80 -1.53 -17.81
CA PRO A 240 16.65 -2.42 -18.97
C PRO A 240 16.08 -3.80 -18.62
N LYS A 241 16.42 -4.31 -17.44
CA LYS A 241 15.94 -5.61 -16.95
C LYS A 241 14.45 -5.54 -16.53
N PHE A 242 14.03 -4.44 -15.91
CA PHE A 242 12.63 -4.21 -15.57
C PHE A 242 11.78 -4.10 -16.82
N GLN A 243 12.21 -3.32 -17.81
CA GLN A 243 11.51 -3.23 -19.09
C GLN A 243 11.33 -4.60 -19.74
N LYS A 244 12.41 -5.40 -19.81
CA LYS A 244 12.34 -6.77 -20.34
C LYS A 244 11.38 -7.68 -19.56
N LEU A 245 11.39 -7.59 -18.22
CA LEU A 245 10.48 -8.35 -17.38
C LEU A 245 9.02 -7.92 -17.64
N ILE A 246 8.73 -6.62 -17.66
CA ILE A 246 7.40 -6.05 -17.87
C ILE A 246 6.85 -6.45 -19.25
N GLU A 247 7.65 -6.38 -20.31
CA GLU A 247 7.26 -6.82 -21.66
C GLU A 247 6.80 -8.29 -21.69
N GLY A 248 7.43 -9.13 -20.88
CA GLY A 248 7.08 -10.55 -20.77
C GLY A 248 5.92 -10.88 -19.84
N ARG A 249 5.34 -9.91 -19.08
CA ARG A 249 4.27 -10.17 -18.10
C ARG A 249 2.91 -10.52 -18.71
N GLY A 250 2.62 -10.07 -19.93
CA GLY A 250 1.30 -10.23 -20.54
C GLY A 250 0.23 -9.55 -19.68
N THR A 251 -0.71 -10.35 -19.14
CA THR A 251 -1.80 -9.88 -18.25
C THR A 251 -1.49 -10.01 -16.76
N LYS A 252 -0.32 -10.51 -16.38
CA LYS A 252 0.04 -10.68 -14.97
C LYS A 252 0.46 -9.36 -14.34
N ASP A 253 0.21 -9.25 -13.04
CA ASP A 253 0.47 -8.03 -12.28
C ASP A 253 1.98 -7.76 -12.10
N TYR A 254 2.31 -6.49 -12.06
CA TYR A 254 3.60 -5.97 -11.60
C TYR A 254 3.41 -4.58 -11.02
N TYR A 255 4.33 -4.16 -10.18
CA TYR A 255 4.43 -2.78 -9.72
C TYR A 255 5.88 -2.30 -9.74
N LEU A 256 6.11 -1.11 -10.29
CA LEU A 256 7.30 -0.31 -10.03
C LEU A 256 7.08 0.34 -8.67
N ARG A 257 7.86 -0.09 -7.67
CA ARG A 257 7.68 0.37 -6.29
C ARG A 257 8.86 1.21 -5.83
N GLY A 258 8.58 2.46 -5.53
CA GLY A 258 9.54 3.43 -5.00
C GLY A 258 9.21 3.90 -3.60
N THR A 259 10.18 4.58 -3.00
CA THR A 259 10.04 5.24 -1.70
C THR A 259 10.56 6.66 -1.82
N PHE A 260 9.73 7.66 -1.50
CA PHE A 260 10.20 9.02 -1.39
C PHE A 260 10.58 9.36 0.05
N THR A 261 11.54 10.23 0.20
CA THR A 261 12.12 10.63 1.48
C THR A 261 12.10 12.14 1.63
N ARG A 262 12.47 12.64 2.80
CA ARG A 262 12.64 14.07 3.04
C ARG A 262 13.64 14.72 2.08
N PHE A 263 14.64 13.97 1.58
CA PHE A 263 15.63 14.48 0.64
C PHE A 263 15.10 14.70 -0.77
N HIS A 264 14.05 13.96 -1.15
CA HIS A 264 13.45 13.96 -2.49
C HIS A 264 11.93 13.96 -2.33
N GLN A 265 11.36 15.16 -2.12
CA GLN A 265 9.93 15.35 -1.86
C GLN A 265 9.12 15.55 -3.16
N ASP A 266 9.79 15.84 -4.27
CA ASP A 266 9.21 16.07 -5.60
C ASP A 266 8.86 14.76 -6.33
N PHE A 267 8.21 13.85 -5.61
CA PHE A 267 7.94 12.48 -6.06
C PHE A 267 6.98 12.39 -7.25
N ALA A 268 6.21 13.44 -7.57
CA ALA A 268 5.42 13.46 -8.80
C ALA A 268 6.31 13.36 -10.05
N GLU A 269 7.50 13.97 -10.04
CA GLU A 269 8.47 13.84 -11.12
C GLU A 269 9.06 12.43 -11.20
N ASP A 270 9.18 11.75 -10.05
CA ASP A 270 9.61 10.35 -9.99
C ASP A 270 8.54 9.41 -10.55
N VAL A 271 7.27 9.63 -10.23
CA VAL A 271 6.15 8.89 -10.83
C VAL A 271 6.10 9.08 -12.33
N LYS A 272 6.28 10.32 -12.84
CA LYS A 272 6.35 10.60 -14.30
C LYS A 272 7.50 9.85 -14.96
N ALA A 273 8.67 9.82 -14.33
CA ALA A 273 9.82 9.07 -14.84
C ALA A 273 9.53 7.56 -14.86
N LEU A 274 8.93 7.01 -13.81
CA LEU A 274 8.54 5.60 -13.73
C LEU A 274 7.47 5.24 -14.77
N ALA A 275 6.55 6.15 -15.10
CA ALA A 275 5.53 5.95 -16.14
C ALA A 275 6.15 5.68 -17.53
N SER A 276 7.37 6.13 -17.79
CA SER A 276 8.11 5.79 -19.01
C SER A 276 8.66 4.37 -19.03
N ILE A 277 8.75 3.70 -17.87
CA ILE A 277 9.25 2.33 -17.72
C ILE A 277 8.08 1.34 -17.68
N GLY A 278 7.00 1.68 -16.98
CA GLY A 278 5.81 0.84 -16.86
C GLY A 278 4.64 1.57 -16.22
N ARG A 279 3.43 1.10 -16.48
CA ARG A 279 2.20 1.81 -16.11
C ARG A 279 1.77 1.64 -14.66
N ASN A 280 2.14 0.52 -13.99
CA ASN A 280 1.70 0.23 -12.62
C ASN A 280 2.75 0.72 -11.63
N ILE A 281 2.43 1.74 -10.86
CA ILE A 281 3.38 2.48 -10.02
C ILE A 281 2.84 2.59 -8.59
N SER A 282 3.73 2.36 -7.63
CA SER A 282 3.49 2.59 -6.21
C SER A 282 4.69 3.32 -5.63
N VAL A 283 4.57 4.60 -5.33
CA VAL A 283 5.62 5.40 -4.66
C VAL A 283 5.10 5.81 -3.30
N GLU A 284 5.77 5.36 -2.25
CA GLU A 284 5.31 5.43 -0.87
C GLU A 284 6.16 6.38 -0.02
N PRO A 285 5.59 7.05 0.98
CA PRO A 285 6.39 7.78 1.95
C PRO A 285 7.30 6.80 2.72
N VAL A 286 8.52 7.24 3.00
CA VAL A 286 9.43 6.47 3.85
C VAL A 286 8.86 6.31 5.26
N VAL A 287 9.03 5.12 5.81
CA VAL A 287 8.76 4.83 7.23
C VAL A 287 10.10 4.75 7.95
N GLY A 288 10.24 5.54 9.00
CA GLY A 288 11.45 5.61 9.81
C GLY A 288 11.14 6.26 11.16
N LYS A 289 12.15 6.33 12.02
CA LYS A 289 12.05 7.06 13.27
C LYS A 289 12.20 8.56 13.01
N GLU A 290 11.66 9.39 13.89
CA GLU A 290 11.71 10.85 13.75
C GLU A 290 13.16 11.38 13.64
N GLU A 291 14.10 10.74 14.32
CA GLU A 291 15.52 11.08 14.30
C GLU A 291 16.27 10.65 13.04
N ASP A 292 15.68 9.81 12.20
CA ASP A 292 16.33 9.38 10.96
C ASP A 292 16.41 10.55 9.97
N PRO A 293 17.57 10.81 9.35
CA PRO A 293 17.76 11.99 8.52
C PRO A 293 16.88 12.01 7.26
N TYR A 294 16.41 10.85 6.82
CA TYR A 294 15.52 10.69 5.66
C TYR A 294 14.03 10.74 6.03
N ALA A 295 13.70 10.70 7.33
CA ALA A 295 12.32 10.66 7.79
C ALA A 295 11.58 11.97 7.47
N LEU A 296 10.34 11.82 7.04
CA LEU A 296 9.44 12.94 6.82
C LEU A 296 9.03 13.56 8.15
N GLN A 297 8.94 14.89 8.18
CA GLN A 297 8.59 15.68 9.35
C GLN A 297 7.24 16.37 9.15
N GLU A 298 6.61 16.81 10.21
CA GLU A 298 5.35 17.56 10.13
C GLU A 298 5.49 18.83 9.27
N ALA A 299 6.65 19.48 9.33
CA ALA A 299 6.96 20.66 8.51
C ALA A 299 6.98 20.38 6.99
N ASP A 300 7.15 19.13 6.58
CA ASP A 300 7.16 18.71 5.17
C ASP A 300 5.74 18.54 4.59
N LEU A 301 4.71 18.40 5.45
CA LEU A 301 3.33 18.10 5.02
C LEU A 301 2.73 19.07 4.00
N PRO A 302 2.92 20.41 4.10
CA PRO A 302 2.40 21.34 3.08
C PRO A 302 2.99 21.07 1.69
N ALA A 303 4.30 20.80 1.61
CA ALA A 303 4.98 20.48 0.35
C ALA A 303 4.48 19.15 -0.23
N LEU A 304 4.30 18.13 0.63
CA LEU A 304 3.79 16.83 0.21
C LEU A 304 2.35 16.90 -0.31
N LYS A 305 1.48 17.69 0.34
CA LYS A 305 0.10 17.91 -0.15
C LYS A 305 0.11 18.53 -1.55
N ALA A 306 0.91 19.59 -1.75
CA ALA A 306 1.05 20.22 -3.06
C ALA A 306 1.60 19.26 -4.12
N GLU A 307 2.45 18.32 -3.71
CA GLU A 307 3.01 17.31 -4.61
C GLU A 307 1.99 16.25 -5.01
N TYR A 308 1.14 15.80 -4.08
CA TYR A 308 0.00 14.93 -4.39
C TYR A 308 -0.99 15.61 -5.33
N GLU A 309 -1.25 16.90 -5.17
CA GLU A 309 -2.11 17.67 -6.09
C GLU A 309 -1.51 17.73 -7.50
N ARG A 310 -0.20 18.03 -7.63
CA ARG A 310 0.51 18.00 -8.93
C ARG A 310 0.46 16.63 -9.59
N LEU A 311 0.61 15.57 -8.79
CA LEU A 311 0.48 14.20 -9.27
C LEU A 311 -0.94 13.91 -9.75
N ALA A 312 -1.97 14.34 -9.02
CA ALA A 312 -3.36 14.16 -9.40
C ALA A 312 -3.69 14.85 -10.73
N GLU A 313 -3.19 16.09 -10.94
CA GLU A 313 -3.30 16.79 -12.22
C GLU A 313 -2.65 16.01 -13.37
N TYR A 314 -1.44 15.51 -13.15
CA TYR A 314 -0.74 14.69 -14.15
C TYR A 314 -1.53 13.43 -14.50
N LEU A 315 -2.01 12.69 -13.49
CA LEU A 315 -2.73 11.42 -13.69
C LEU A 315 -4.10 11.61 -14.35
N ARG A 316 -4.78 12.76 -14.12
CA ARG A 316 -6.00 13.12 -14.84
C ARG A 316 -5.77 13.18 -16.35
N ASP A 317 -4.62 13.73 -16.77
CA ASP A 317 -4.26 13.88 -18.17
C ASP A 317 -3.55 12.63 -18.75
N HIS A 318 -3.17 11.66 -17.88
CA HIS A 318 -2.48 10.40 -18.20
C HIS A 318 -3.19 9.18 -17.60
N PRO A 319 -4.43 8.86 -18.03
CA PRO A 319 -5.24 7.79 -17.44
C PRO A 319 -4.66 6.37 -17.67
N GLU A 320 -3.69 6.21 -18.56
CA GLU A 320 -2.95 4.97 -18.75
C GLU A 320 -2.00 4.65 -17.58
N THR A 321 -1.62 5.64 -16.78
CA THR A 321 -0.75 5.49 -15.61
C THR A 321 -1.59 5.07 -14.41
N ASN A 322 -1.33 3.88 -13.90
CA ASN A 322 -2.01 3.34 -12.74
C ASN A 322 -1.19 3.62 -11.47
N PHE A 323 -1.56 4.63 -10.71
CA PHE A 323 -0.92 4.94 -9.45
C PHE A 323 -1.69 4.30 -8.29
N PHE A 324 -1.05 3.38 -7.59
CA PHE A 324 -1.68 2.48 -6.61
C PHE A 324 -2.50 3.21 -5.53
N HIS A 325 -1.97 4.31 -4.97
CA HIS A 325 -2.65 5.04 -3.88
C HIS A 325 -3.94 5.74 -4.32
N PHE A 326 -4.12 6.00 -5.62
CA PHE A 326 -5.33 6.64 -6.13
C PHE A 326 -6.37 5.63 -6.62
N ASN A 327 -6.08 4.33 -6.54
CA ASN A 327 -7.02 3.26 -6.86
C ASN A 327 -7.97 3.01 -5.69
N VAL A 328 -8.85 3.95 -5.42
CA VAL A 328 -9.89 3.85 -4.39
C VAL A 328 -11.24 3.70 -5.07
N ASP A 329 -11.96 2.63 -4.75
CA ASP A 329 -13.35 2.45 -5.19
C ASP A 329 -14.27 3.20 -4.23
N LEU A 330 -14.68 4.40 -4.63
CA LEU A 330 -15.58 5.25 -3.83
C LEU A 330 -17.02 4.71 -3.74
N ALA A 331 -17.40 3.77 -4.62
CA ALA A 331 -18.75 3.21 -4.65
C ALA A 331 -18.99 2.09 -3.62
N GLN A 332 -17.92 1.47 -3.11
CA GLN A 332 -18.03 0.34 -2.18
C GLN A 332 -18.09 0.74 -0.70
N GLY A 333 -17.88 2.02 -0.38
CA GLY A 333 -17.78 2.49 1.00
C GLY A 333 -16.57 1.91 1.76
N PRO A 334 -16.47 2.15 3.07
CA PRO A 334 -15.34 1.70 3.88
C PRO A 334 -15.36 0.20 4.15
N CYS A 335 -14.20 -0.43 4.04
CA CYS A 335 -14.06 -1.85 4.37
C CYS A 335 -14.07 -2.07 5.89
N VAL A 336 -15.16 -2.57 6.44
CA VAL A 336 -15.33 -2.86 7.89
C VAL A 336 -14.21 -3.77 8.42
N ILE A 337 -13.83 -4.80 7.67
CA ILE A 337 -12.76 -5.72 8.09
C ILE A 337 -11.43 -4.99 8.23
N LYS A 338 -11.11 -4.08 7.32
CA LYS A 338 -9.89 -3.25 7.43
C LYS A 338 -9.94 -2.27 8.60
N ARG A 339 -11.11 -1.73 8.95
CA ARG A 339 -11.28 -0.91 10.16
C ARG A 339 -10.99 -1.69 11.44
N LEU A 340 -11.44 -2.95 11.50
CA LEU A 340 -11.30 -3.79 12.69
C LEU A 340 -9.94 -4.47 12.82
N ARG A 341 -9.31 -4.86 11.70
CA ARG A 341 -8.09 -5.68 11.67
C ARG A 341 -6.88 -4.97 11.04
N GLY A 342 -7.05 -3.78 10.49
CA GLY A 342 -6.00 -3.10 9.74
C GLY A 342 -5.55 -3.92 8.52
N CYS A 343 -4.23 -4.04 8.34
CA CYS A 343 -3.64 -4.82 7.24
C CYS A 343 -3.67 -6.34 7.45
N GLY A 344 -4.12 -6.83 8.63
CA GLY A 344 -4.14 -8.24 8.98
C GLY A 344 -2.82 -8.81 9.51
N ALA A 345 -1.82 -7.96 9.78
CA ALA A 345 -0.53 -8.38 10.35
C ALA A 345 -0.73 -9.16 11.66
N GLY A 346 -0.06 -10.31 11.79
CA GLY A 346 -0.15 -11.21 12.93
C GLY A 346 -1.44 -12.07 13.00
N CYS A 347 -2.44 -11.80 12.14
CA CYS A 347 -3.69 -12.53 12.11
C CYS A 347 -3.90 -13.26 10.77
N GLU A 348 -3.91 -12.50 9.68
CA GLU A 348 -4.16 -13.02 8.33
C GLU A 348 -2.89 -13.09 7.49
N TYR A 349 -1.85 -12.39 7.91
CA TYR A 349 -0.55 -12.28 7.28
C TYR A 349 0.54 -12.45 8.33
N VAL A 350 1.58 -13.22 8.02
CA VAL A 350 2.76 -13.40 8.85
C VAL A 350 4.04 -13.42 8.01
N ALA A 351 5.15 -12.98 8.61
CA ALA A 351 6.48 -13.11 8.01
C ALA A 351 7.24 -14.29 8.67
N ILE A 352 8.01 -15.01 7.87
CA ILE A 352 8.83 -16.13 8.33
C ILE A 352 10.28 -15.88 7.90
N THR A 353 11.18 -15.90 8.86
CA THR A 353 12.63 -15.65 8.66
C THR A 353 13.34 -16.89 8.12
N PRO A 354 14.60 -16.76 7.66
CA PRO A 354 15.41 -17.91 7.25
C PRO A 354 15.63 -18.95 8.36
N GLU A 355 15.61 -18.52 9.63
CA GLU A 355 15.71 -19.39 10.80
C GLU A 355 14.41 -20.17 11.05
N GLY A 356 13.29 -19.70 10.52
CA GLY A 356 11.96 -20.25 10.73
C GLY A 356 11.14 -19.55 11.81
N ASP A 357 11.61 -18.39 12.30
CA ASP A 357 10.88 -17.59 13.27
C ASP A 357 9.71 -16.88 12.59
N ILE A 358 8.58 -16.77 13.32
CA ILE A 358 7.35 -16.18 12.82
C ILE A 358 7.14 -14.81 13.46
N TYR A 359 6.99 -13.79 12.60
CA TYR A 359 6.70 -12.40 13.01
C TYR A 359 5.34 -11.95 12.48
N PRO A 360 4.69 -11.00 13.14
CA PRO A 360 3.41 -10.44 12.66
C PRO A 360 3.52 -9.82 11.26
N CYS A 361 4.66 -9.22 10.92
CA CYS A 361 4.92 -8.57 9.64
C CYS A 361 6.43 -8.51 9.40
N HIS A 362 6.84 -8.38 8.14
CA HIS A 362 8.24 -8.22 7.74
C HIS A 362 8.93 -7.00 8.37
N GLN A 363 8.18 -5.96 8.74
CA GLN A 363 8.74 -4.77 9.43
C GLN A 363 9.05 -5.00 10.91
N PHE A 364 8.53 -6.07 11.51
CA PHE A 364 8.81 -6.42 12.90
C PHE A 364 10.01 -7.36 13.07
N VAL A 365 10.54 -7.90 11.97
CA VAL A 365 11.70 -8.78 12.01
C VAL A 365 12.92 -8.00 12.55
N GLY A 366 13.60 -8.58 13.53
CA GLY A 366 14.74 -7.95 14.23
C GLY A 366 14.35 -6.98 15.35
N ASN A 367 13.06 -6.77 15.61
CA ASN A 367 12.59 -6.03 16.79
C ASN A 367 12.14 -7.05 17.86
N GLU A 368 12.74 -6.94 19.06
CA GLU A 368 12.37 -7.75 20.24
C GLU A 368 11.10 -7.22 20.93
#